data_cdbdb106bb9420ce2e524a66c40f3372
#
_entry.id   cdbdb106bb9420ce2e524a66c40f3372
#
_cell.length_a   1.000
_cell.length_b   1.000
_cell.length_c   1.000
_cell.angle_alpha   90.00
_cell.angle_beta   90.00
_cell.angle_gamma   90.00
#
_symmetry.space_group_name_H-M   'P 1'
#
loop_
_entity.id
_entity.type
_entity.pdbx_description
1 polymer ?
#
loop_
_entity_poly.entity_id
_entity_poly.type
_entity_poly.pdbx_seq_one_letter_code
_entity_poly.pdbx_strand_id
1 'polypeptide(L)'
;GDILAARDTITCGGRYMNDNVKDTARSIMNDLGAADNAQNRDCAAYAADRLTGRVCASDRDDLKLAIENMTGGANTVLYDNAGRPSIMCAIPTMTMDDLYGNGDPSVHPAWVVDGDVKKVIYISKYMNVIEDGRAYSLPMRSAATYNTFEDCVNACLRKGKGWHLFTNAEWMAVAQWSKRNGTRPHGNTGDGCYHRATYERGLPATMFCRRAHLVKTGSGPVTWNHNHNASGIADLVGLMFEWVGGLRLMDGVFQIIPHNDAALYDENLLKIDSRRWRAVTTDGYLAAHGELNTLKVDGTVPGDALEEDHLLGRPVVSTELNNRSYLGAHTDGNQGYLDCQFCDLKAADGMEIPELAKILG
;
A
#
# COMPACT_ATOMS: atom_id res chain seq x y z
N GLY A 1 23.22 -40.51 -5.35
CA GLY A 1 24.18 -40.01 -4.39
C GLY A 1 24.32 -38.52 -4.54
N ASP A 2 24.09 -37.76 -3.51
CA ASP A 2 24.60 -36.41 -3.18
C ASP A 2 24.43 -35.25 -4.15
N ILE A 3 23.20 -34.81 -4.34
CA ILE A 3 22.88 -33.45 -4.82
C ILE A 3 22.31 -32.56 -3.68
N LEU A 4 22.55 -32.93 -2.43
CA LEU A 4 22.00 -32.19 -1.25
C LEU A 4 23.06 -31.47 -0.40
N ALA A 5 24.29 -31.27 -0.92
CA ALA A 5 25.40 -30.74 -0.11
C ALA A 5 26.03 -29.43 -0.59
N ALA A 6 25.43 -28.70 -1.51
CA ALA A 6 25.77 -27.28 -1.67
C ALA A 6 24.86 -26.44 -0.82
N ARG A 7 24.97 -26.52 0.49
CA ARG A 7 24.51 -25.44 1.37
C ARG A 7 25.39 -24.24 1.07
N ASP A 8 24.89 -23.37 0.19
CA ASP A 8 25.51 -22.08 -0.08
C ASP A 8 25.67 -21.33 1.24
N THR A 9 26.88 -21.32 1.73
CA THR A 9 27.22 -20.57 2.94
C THR A 9 27.36 -19.11 2.54
N ILE A 10 26.28 -18.36 2.65
CA ILE A 10 26.32 -16.91 2.51
C ILE A 10 27.06 -16.39 3.75
N THR A 11 28.26 -15.87 3.59
CA THR A 11 29.06 -15.27 4.64
C THR A 11 29.28 -13.79 4.33
N CYS A 12 29.07 -12.93 5.30
CA CYS A 12 29.47 -11.53 5.22
C CYS A 12 30.60 -11.33 6.24
N GLY A 13 31.78 -10.94 5.79
CA GLY A 13 32.92 -10.67 6.67
C GLY A 13 33.35 -11.86 7.55
N GLY A 14 33.13 -13.10 7.12
CA GLY A 14 33.53 -14.31 7.84
C GLY A 14 32.62 -14.68 9.05
N ARG A 15 31.47 -14.05 9.23
CA ARG A 15 30.52 -14.39 10.28
C ARG A 15 29.47 -15.39 9.78
N TYR A 16 29.15 -16.36 10.62
CA TYR A 16 28.01 -17.26 10.38
C TYR A 16 26.70 -16.46 10.49
N MET A 17 25.93 -16.41 9.41
CA MET A 17 24.59 -15.83 9.41
C MET A 17 23.57 -16.82 9.95
N ASN A 18 22.62 -16.35 10.75
CA ASN A 18 21.45 -17.13 11.11
C ASN A 18 20.52 -17.32 9.89
N ASP A 19 19.64 -18.32 9.93
CA ASP A 19 18.79 -18.67 8.77
C ASP A 19 17.85 -17.53 8.39
N ASN A 20 17.43 -16.69 9.35
CA ASN A 20 16.58 -15.52 9.09
C ASN A 20 17.31 -14.46 8.23
N VAL A 21 18.59 -14.24 8.47
CA VAL A 21 19.41 -13.30 7.67
C VAL A 21 19.61 -13.84 6.27
N LYS A 22 19.85 -15.15 6.11
CA LYS A 22 20.01 -15.79 4.79
C LYS A 22 18.74 -15.73 3.96
N ASP A 23 17.59 -16.01 4.57
CA ASP A 23 16.30 -15.94 3.91
C ASP A 23 15.97 -14.50 3.50
N THR A 24 16.26 -13.54 4.37
CA THR A 24 16.10 -12.11 4.09
C THR A 24 17.03 -11.67 2.95
N ALA A 25 18.28 -12.09 2.95
CA ALA A 25 19.23 -11.76 1.87
C ALA A 25 18.78 -12.31 0.51
N ARG A 26 18.31 -13.57 0.49
CA ARG A 26 17.78 -14.19 -0.74
C ARG A 26 16.54 -13.46 -1.24
N SER A 27 15.64 -13.09 -0.35
CA SER A 27 14.47 -12.30 -0.70
C SER A 27 14.86 -10.95 -1.28
N ILE A 28 15.77 -10.21 -0.63
CA ILE A 28 16.27 -8.93 -1.14
C ILE A 28 16.78 -9.06 -2.57
N MET A 29 17.61 -10.07 -2.86
CA MET A 29 18.13 -10.26 -4.22
C MET A 29 17.02 -10.53 -5.23
N ASN A 30 16.10 -11.41 -4.89
CA ASN A 30 14.98 -11.76 -5.76
C ASN A 30 14.04 -10.56 -5.98
N ASP A 31 13.67 -9.88 -4.91
CA ASP A 31 12.71 -8.77 -4.93
C ASP A 31 13.27 -7.51 -5.61
N LEU A 32 14.58 -7.34 -5.58
CA LEU A 32 15.26 -6.22 -6.23
C LEU A 32 15.75 -6.55 -7.65
N GLY A 33 15.51 -7.78 -8.13
CA GLY A 33 15.93 -8.22 -9.46
C GLY A 33 17.45 -8.20 -9.67
N ALA A 34 18.22 -8.28 -8.57
CA ALA A 34 19.67 -8.26 -8.64
C ALA A 34 20.21 -9.54 -9.29
N ALA A 35 21.13 -9.39 -10.22
CA ALA A 35 21.79 -10.53 -10.84
C ALA A 35 22.52 -11.38 -9.77
N ASP A 36 22.42 -12.71 -9.88
CA ASP A 36 23.06 -13.63 -8.93
C ASP A 36 24.58 -13.68 -9.17
N ASN A 37 25.28 -12.74 -8.57
CA ASN A 37 26.75 -12.67 -8.56
C ASN A 37 27.27 -12.44 -7.13
N ALA A 38 28.57 -12.64 -6.92
CA ALA A 38 29.19 -12.56 -5.60
C ALA A 38 28.97 -11.18 -4.94
N GLN A 39 29.14 -10.10 -5.69
CA GLN A 39 28.98 -8.74 -5.19
C GLN A 39 27.55 -8.47 -4.71
N ASN A 40 26.53 -8.85 -5.48
CA ASN A 40 25.14 -8.66 -5.11
C ASN A 40 24.75 -9.56 -3.92
N ARG A 41 25.26 -10.79 -3.86
CA ARG A 41 25.09 -11.66 -2.69
C ARG A 41 25.67 -11.05 -1.42
N ASP A 42 26.87 -10.48 -1.50
CA ASP A 42 27.51 -9.82 -0.36
C ASP A 42 26.73 -8.55 0.06
N CYS A 43 26.28 -7.73 -0.89
CA CYS A 43 25.43 -6.58 -0.62
C CYS A 43 24.09 -6.98 0.03
N ALA A 44 23.43 -8.00 -0.52
CA ALA A 44 22.15 -8.49 0.02
C ALA A 44 22.31 -9.10 1.42
N ALA A 45 23.40 -9.84 1.65
CA ALA A 45 23.75 -10.40 2.95
C ALA A 45 24.02 -9.31 3.98
N TYR A 46 24.76 -8.28 3.59
CA TYR A 46 25.02 -7.11 4.44
C TYR A 46 23.71 -6.37 4.77
N ALA A 47 22.87 -6.12 3.75
CA ALA A 47 21.57 -5.47 3.94
C ALA A 47 20.65 -6.29 4.86
N ALA A 48 20.60 -7.61 4.68
CA ALA A 48 19.80 -8.50 5.53
C ALA A 48 20.26 -8.52 6.98
N ASP A 49 21.56 -8.56 7.24
CA ASP A 49 22.13 -8.49 8.59
C ASP A 49 21.71 -7.19 9.29
N ARG A 50 21.75 -6.06 8.57
CA ARG A 50 21.34 -4.75 9.10
C ARG A 50 19.83 -4.61 9.30
N LEU A 51 19.02 -5.17 8.42
CA LEU A 51 17.55 -5.14 8.54
C LEU A 51 17.02 -6.06 9.63
N THR A 52 17.76 -7.09 10.00
CA THR A 52 17.40 -8.04 11.07
C THR A 52 17.96 -7.66 12.43
N GLY A 53 18.86 -6.67 12.52
CA GLY A 53 19.51 -6.17 13.73
C GLY A 53 19.30 -4.68 13.98
N ARG A 54 19.86 -4.18 15.09
CA ARG A 54 19.97 -2.74 15.33
C ARG A 54 21.17 -2.19 14.53
N VAL A 55 20.89 -1.22 13.67
CA VAL A 55 21.92 -0.60 12.83
C VAL A 55 22.61 0.52 13.57
N CYS A 56 23.93 0.49 13.63
CA CYS A 56 24.73 1.60 14.14
C CYS A 56 24.64 2.81 13.20
N ALA A 57 24.81 4.03 13.72
CA ALA A 57 24.72 5.25 12.92
C ALA A 57 25.72 5.26 11.74
N SER A 58 26.91 4.69 11.94
CA SER A 58 27.97 4.57 10.91
C SER A 58 27.61 3.63 9.75
N ASP A 59 26.67 2.70 9.95
CA ASP A 59 26.31 1.69 8.93
C ASP A 59 25.10 2.11 8.08
N ARG A 60 24.46 3.24 8.40
CA ARG A 60 23.21 3.66 7.75
C ARG A 60 23.42 4.03 6.29
N ASP A 61 24.48 4.78 6.01
CA ASP A 61 24.77 5.22 4.64
C ASP A 61 25.16 4.04 3.78
N ASP A 62 25.89 3.06 4.32
CA ASP A 62 26.28 1.86 3.60
C ASP A 62 25.09 0.97 3.24
N LEU A 63 24.13 0.78 4.17
CA LEU A 63 22.91 0.02 3.90
C LEU A 63 22.07 0.71 2.82
N LYS A 64 21.88 2.02 2.93
CA LYS A 64 21.16 2.82 1.94
C LYS A 64 21.81 2.70 0.56
N LEU A 65 23.13 2.91 0.50
CA LEU A 65 23.90 2.82 -0.73
C LEU A 65 23.81 1.41 -1.37
N ALA A 66 23.85 0.36 -0.57
CA ALA A 66 23.71 -1.01 -1.05
C ALA A 66 22.34 -1.25 -1.72
N ILE A 67 21.24 -0.81 -1.09
CA ILE A 67 19.87 -0.94 -1.65
C ILE A 67 19.73 -0.08 -2.93
N GLU A 68 20.19 1.18 -2.89
CA GLU A 68 20.11 2.07 -4.05
C GLU A 68 20.91 1.54 -5.24
N ASN A 69 22.11 1.01 -5.02
CA ASN A 69 22.94 0.43 -6.08
C ASN A 69 22.30 -0.82 -6.70
N MET A 70 21.72 -1.72 -5.89
CA MET A 70 21.05 -2.92 -6.39
C MET A 70 19.82 -2.61 -7.25
N THR A 71 19.16 -1.46 -7.03
CA THR A 71 17.89 -1.11 -7.67
C THR A 71 17.99 0.07 -8.63
N GLY A 72 19.19 0.61 -8.85
CA GLY A 72 19.37 1.83 -9.66
C GLY A 72 18.62 3.05 -9.07
N GLY A 73 18.45 3.10 -7.75
CA GLY A 73 17.77 4.18 -7.05
C GLY A 73 16.24 4.04 -6.97
N ALA A 74 15.64 3.00 -7.55
CA ALA A 74 14.20 2.77 -7.47
C ALA A 74 13.73 2.45 -6.04
N ASN A 75 14.60 1.85 -5.23
CA ASN A 75 14.39 1.68 -3.79
C ASN A 75 15.46 2.39 -2.99
N THR A 76 15.12 2.80 -1.79
CA THR A 76 16.03 3.42 -0.83
C THR A 76 15.73 2.95 0.59
N VAL A 77 16.57 3.32 1.55
CA VAL A 77 16.33 3.07 2.98
C VAL A 77 16.10 4.40 3.68
N LEU A 78 14.97 4.51 4.36
CA LEU A 78 14.69 5.62 5.26
C LEU A 78 14.75 5.14 6.71
N TYR A 79 15.29 5.97 7.55
CA TYR A 79 15.46 5.71 8.98
C TYR A 79 14.49 6.54 9.80
N ASP A 80 13.89 5.93 10.81
CA ASP A 80 13.04 6.64 11.76
C ASP A 80 13.88 7.42 12.79
N ASN A 81 13.20 8.13 13.70
CA ASN A 81 13.85 8.88 14.77
C ASN A 81 14.56 8.00 15.81
N ALA A 82 14.33 6.68 15.81
CA ALA A 82 15.06 5.69 16.61
C ALA A 82 16.24 5.06 15.84
N GLY A 83 16.45 5.47 14.58
CA GLY A 83 17.51 4.94 13.73
C GLY A 83 17.24 3.56 13.14
N ARG A 84 15.99 3.13 13.09
CA ARG A 84 15.59 1.83 12.50
C ARG A 84 15.20 1.98 11.03
N PRO A 85 15.62 1.04 10.16
CA PRO A 85 15.43 1.13 8.73
C PRO A 85 14.03 0.71 8.27
N SER A 86 13.60 1.27 7.15
CA SER A 86 12.50 0.77 6.31
C SER A 86 12.93 0.85 4.84
N ILE A 87 12.66 -0.19 4.06
CA ILE A 87 12.90 -0.17 2.61
C ILE A 87 11.69 0.49 1.95
N MET A 88 11.98 1.50 1.13
CA MET A 88 10.96 2.32 0.48
C MET A 88 11.13 2.31 -1.03
N CYS A 89 10.01 2.38 -1.75
CA CYS A 89 9.99 2.69 -3.18
C CYS A 89 9.99 4.21 -3.36
N ALA A 90 10.89 4.71 -4.19
CA ALA A 90 10.95 6.12 -4.56
C ALA A 90 10.07 6.33 -5.80
N ILE A 91 8.96 7.04 -5.62
CA ILE A 91 7.99 7.32 -6.68
C ILE A 91 8.14 8.79 -7.10
N PRO A 92 8.64 9.09 -8.31
CA PRO A 92 8.81 10.45 -8.79
C PRO A 92 7.47 11.13 -9.01
N THR A 93 7.47 12.47 -9.00
CA THR A 93 6.29 13.28 -9.30
C THR A 93 5.68 12.90 -10.65
N MET A 94 4.36 12.76 -10.67
CA MET A 94 3.58 12.47 -11.87
C MET A 94 2.48 13.51 -12.05
N THR A 95 2.14 13.78 -13.30
CA THR A 95 1.02 14.64 -13.67
C THR A 95 -0.28 13.84 -13.78
N MET A 96 -1.39 14.54 -13.85
CA MET A 96 -2.69 13.93 -14.15
C MET A 96 -2.64 13.21 -15.51
N ASP A 97 -1.96 13.76 -16.50
CA ASP A 97 -1.78 13.09 -17.80
C ASP A 97 -0.95 11.82 -17.71
N ASP A 98 0.10 11.79 -16.90
CA ASP A 98 0.91 10.58 -16.69
C ASP A 98 0.06 9.41 -16.14
N LEU A 99 -0.91 9.70 -15.30
CA LEU A 99 -1.75 8.70 -14.65
C LEU A 99 -3.04 8.38 -15.43
N TYR A 100 -3.72 9.39 -15.97
CA TYR A 100 -5.05 9.24 -16.56
C TYR A 100 -5.08 9.31 -18.09
N GLY A 101 -4.03 9.85 -18.74
CA GLY A 101 -3.98 10.04 -20.19
C GLY A 101 -4.97 11.07 -20.70
N ASN A 102 -5.28 12.08 -19.89
CA ASN A 102 -6.33 13.06 -20.14
C ASN A 102 -5.80 14.41 -20.70
N GLY A 103 -4.49 14.52 -20.90
CA GLY A 103 -3.84 15.74 -21.38
C GLY A 103 -3.69 16.85 -20.35
N ASP A 104 -4.01 16.60 -19.09
CA ASP A 104 -3.87 17.58 -18.00
C ASP A 104 -2.43 17.56 -17.44
N PRO A 105 -1.63 18.62 -17.62
CA PRO A 105 -0.25 18.68 -17.16
C PRO A 105 -0.13 19.00 -15.67
N SER A 106 -1.21 19.19 -14.96
CA SER A 106 -1.17 19.49 -13.53
C SER A 106 -0.60 18.31 -12.73
N VAL A 107 0.08 18.62 -11.63
CA VAL A 107 0.63 17.60 -10.73
C VAL A 107 -0.52 16.88 -10.02
N HIS A 108 -0.46 15.55 -10.00
CA HIS A 108 -1.45 14.75 -9.26
C HIS A 108 -1.40 15.07 -7.76
N PRO A 109 -2.56 15.12 -7.06
CA PRO A 109 -2.65 15.50 -5.64
C PRO A 109 -1.71 14.74 -4.70
N ALA A 110 -1.37 13.49 -4.99
CA ALA A 110 -0.46 12.66 -4.17
C ALA A 110 0.91 13.33 -3.89
N TRP A 111 1.34 14.23 -4.76
CA TRP A 111 2.62 14.97 -4.60
C TRP A 111 2.46 16.38 -4.07
N VAL A 112 1.26 16.80 -3.70
CA VAL A 112 1.00 18.13 -3.16
C VAL A 112 0.70 18.04 -1.66
N VAL A 113 1.62 18.49 -0.82
CA VAL A 113 1.50 18.47 0.64
C VAL A 113 1.74 19.86 1.19
N ASP A 114 0.76 20.42 1.90
CA ASP A 114 0.77 21.78 2.45
C ASP A 114 1.08 22.86 1.37
N GLY A 115 0.54 22.64 0.17
CA GLY A 115 0.76 23.49 -0.99
C GLY A 115 2.10 23.31 -1.72
N ASP A 116 3.01 22.51 -1.16
CA ASP A 116 4.31 22.23 -1.76
C ASP A 116 4.28 20.98 -2.64
N VAL A 117 4.82 21.10 -3.85
CA VAL A 117 5.02 19.95 -4.74
C VAL A 117 6.26 19.17 -4.34
N LYS A 118 6.08 17.90 -4.00
CA LYS A 118 7.17 16.97 -3.68
C LYS A 118 7.71 16.35 -4.96
N LYS A 119 9.04 16.38 -5.14
CA LYS A 119 9.71 15.77 -6.31
C LYS A 119 9.63 14.25 -6.29
N VAL A 120 9.55 13.65 -5.11
CA VAL A 120 9.48 12.21 -4.86
C VAL A 120 8.65 11.98 -3.61
N ILE A 121 7.77 10.98 -3.65
CA ILE A 121 7.16 10.39 -2.47
C ILE A 121 7.77 9.01 -2.23
N TYR A 122 7.81 8.59 -0.97
CA TYR A 122 8.39 7.32 -0.59
C TYR A 122 7.31 6.44 0.00
N ILE A 123 7.03 5.32 -0.66
CA ILE A 123 6.02 4.36 -0.24
C ILE A 123 6.73 3.10 0.26
N SER A 124 6.24 2.51 1.34
CA SER A 124 6.75 1.24 1.86
C SER A 124 6.80 0.20 0.75
N LYS A 125 7.97 -0.42 0.53
CA LYS A 125 8.11 -1.49 -0.45
C LYS A 125 7.33 -2.74 -0.06
N TYR A 126 7.25 -3.00 1.24
CA TYR A 126 6.60 -4.17 1.82
C TYR A 126 5.49 -3.74 2.78
N MET A 127 4.45 -4.57 2.90
CA MET A 127 3.50 -4.42 3.99
C MET A 127 4.23 -4.33 5.32
N ASN A 128 3.80 -3.40 6.18
CA ASN A 128 4.54 -3.10 7.38
C ASN A 128 4.33 -4.16 8.48
N VAL A 129 5.38 -4.37 9.25
CA VAL A 129 5.30 -4.98 10.58
C VAL A 129 5.26 -3.88 11.61
N ILE A 130 4.64 -4.13 12.76
CA ILE A 130 4.67 -3.22 13.91
C ILE A 130 5.55 -3.82 15.00
N GLU A 131 6.65 -3.14 15.29
CA GLU A 131 7.60 -3.52 16.34
C GLU A 131 7.82 -2.31 17.25
N ASP A 132 7.73 -2.51 18.57
CA ASP A 132 7.82 -1.44 19.57
C ASP A 132 6.86 -0.26 19.27
N GLY A 133 5.67 -0.58 18.72
CA GLY A 133 4.64 0.39 18.36
C GLY A 133 4.99 1.29 17.17
N ARG A 134 5.89 0.87 16.28
CA ARG A 134 6.33 1.59 15.08
C ARG A 134 6.22 0.69 13.85
N ALA A 135 5.81 1.24 12.72
CA ALA A 135 5.63 0.52 11.47
C ALA A 135 6.92 0.46 10.65
N TYR A 136 7.32 -0.72 10.18
CA TYR A 136 8.55 -0.91 9.39
C TYR A 136 8.29 -1.73 8.13
N SER A 137 8.76 -1.22 7.00
CA SER A 137 8.74 -1.90 5.70
C SER A 137 9.95 -2.83 5.60
N LEU A 138 9.73 -4.11 5.92
CA LEU A 138 10.78 -5.12 5.96
C LEU A 138 10.38 -6.36 5.16
N PRO A 139 11.31 -6.97 4.40
CA PRO A 139 11.05 -8.19 3.65
C PRO A 139 10.95 -9.42 4.56
N MET A 140 10.26 -10.44 4.08
CA MET A 140 10.20 -11.76 4.70
C MET A 140 9.68 -11.76 6.14
N ARG A 141 8.77 -10.85 6.45
CA ARG A 141 8.10 -10.75 7.75
C ARG A 141 6.64 -11.19 7.67
N SER A 142 6.07 -11.50 8.79
CA SER A 142 4.61 -11.54 8.92
C SER A 142 4.11 -10.11 9.06
N ALA A 143 3.29 -9.63 8.13
CA ALA A 143 2.73 -8.28 8.22
C ALA A 143 1.87 -8.12 9.48
N ALA A 144 1.76 -6.88 9.96
CA ALA A 144 0.95 -6.57 11.14
C ALA A 144 -0.55 -6.80 10.85
N THR A 145 -1.24 -7.47 11.78
CA THR A 145 -2.66 -7.84 11.65
C THR A 145 -3.44 -7.39 12.87
N TYR A 146 -4.78 -7.30 12.74
CA TYR A 146 -5.70 -6.97 13.84
C TYR A 146 -5.44 -5.62 14.51
N ASN A 147 -4.96 -4.65 13.73
CA ASN A 147 -4.74 -3.29 14.20
C ASN A 147 -5.92 -2.40 13.83
N THR A 148 -6.30 -1.50 14.73
CA THR A 148 -7.27 -0.44 14.42
C THR A 148 -6.65 0.61 13.50
N PHE A 149 -7.48 1.44 12.89
CA PHE A 149 -7.01 2.59 12.12
C PHE A 149 -6.08 3.49 12.95
N GLU A 150 -6.46 3.78 14.20
CA GLU A 150 -5.65 4.60 15.10
C GLU A 150 -4.31 3.96 15.45
N ASP A 151 -4.25 2.63 15.64
CA ASP A 151 -3.00 1.92 15.88
C ASP A 151 -2.04 2.10 14.70
N CYS A 152 -2.55 1.98 13.47
CA CYS A 152 -1.75 2.14 12.25
C CYS A 152 -1.26 3.57 12.09
N VAL A 153 -2.12 4.58 12.29
CA VAL A 153 -1.73 6.00 12.27
C VAL A 153 -0.64 6.27 13.30
N ASN A 154 -0.85 5.84 14.55
CA ASN A 154 0.11 6.05 15.63
C ASN A 154 1.43 5.32 15.38
N ALA A 155 1.40 4.12 14.82
CA ALA A 155 2.62 3.37 14.50
C ALA A 155 3.48 4.07 13.43
N CYS A 156 2.85 4.79 12.50
CA CYS A 156 3.55 5.62 11.53
C CYS A 156 4.09 6.90 12.18
N LEU A 157 3.26 7.65 12.89
CA LEU A 157 3.65 8.94 13.50
C LEU A 157 4.76 8.80 14.55
N ARG A 158 4.81 7.70 15.31
CA ARG A 158 5.89 7.43 16.27
C ARG A 158 7.27 7.31 15.64
N LYS A 159 7.37 7.10 14.34
CA LYS A 159 8.63 7.09 13.60
C LYS A 159 9.24 8.49 13.44
N GLY A 160 8.44 9.53 13.65
CA GLY A 160 8.86 10.93 13.59
C GLY A 160 8.33 11.67 12.36
N LYS A 161 8.72 12.94 12.24
CA LYS A 161 8.25 13.83 11.17
C LYS A 161 8.56 13.25 9.80
N GLY A 162 7.57 13.32 8.91
CA GLY A 162 7.65 12.82 7.52
C GLY A 162 7.13 11.38 7.35
N TRP A 163 6.84 10.66 8.45
CA TRP A 163 6.19 9.36 8.40
C TRP A 163 4.69 9.52 8.62
N HIS A 164 3.90 8.86 7.79
CA HIS A 164 2.43 8.89 7.84
C HIS A 164 1.85 7.55 7.36
N LEU A 165 0.58 7.32 7.65
CA LEU A 165 -0.16 6.21 7.08
C LEU A 165 -0.32 6.43 5.58
N PHE A 166 -0.20 5.37 4.77
CA PHE A 166 -0.44 5.42 3.33
C PHE A 166 -1.74 6.17 3.03
N THR A 167 -1.68 7.21 2.21
CA THR A 167 -2.85 8.03 1.96
C THR A 167 -3.65 7.53 0.77
N ASN A 168 -4.93 7.88 0.73
CA ASN A 168 -5.79 7.56 -0.40
C ASN A 168 -5.26 8.15 -1.72
N ALA A 169 -4.73 9.37 -1.68
CA ALA A 169 -4.15 10.01 -2.86
C ALA A 169 -2.92 9.26 -3.39
N GLU A 170 -2.05 8.81 -2.49
CA GLU A 170 -0.87 8.00 -2.85
C GLU A 170 -1.27 6.62 -3.37
N TRP A 171 -2.22 5.95 -2.70
CA TRP A 171 -2.76 4.67 -3.16
C TRP A 171 -3.32 4.79 -4.57
N MET A 172 -4.15 5.82 -4.80
CA MET A 172 -4.75 6.08 -6.10
C MET A 172 -3.70 6.29 -7.20
N ALA A 173 -2.67 7.07 -6.92
CA ALA A 173 -1.60 7.30 -7.88
C ALA A 173 -0.92 5.98 -8.31
N VAL A 174 -0.62 5.08 -7.36
CA VAL A 174 -0.03 3.78 -7.63
C VAL A 174 -1.00 2.87 -8.39
N ALA A 175 -2.27 2.83 -8.00
CA ALA A 175 -3.29 2.00 -8.64
C ALA A 175 -3.52 2.43 -10.11
N GLN A 176 -3.66 3.74 -10.36
CA GLN A 176 -3.83 4.27 -11.72
C GLN A 176 -2.59 4.08 -12.58
N TRP A 177 -1.41 4.27 -12.01
CA TRP A 177 -0.17 3.97 -12.73
C TRP A 177 -0.13 2.51 -13.18
N SER A 178 -0.43 1.57 -12.28
CA SER A 178 -0.46 0.14 -12.58
C SER A 178 -1.52 -0.21 -13.63
N LYS A 179 -2.71 0.40 -13.52
CA LYS A 179 -3.80 0.23 -14.49
C LYS A 179 -3.37 0.70 -15.89
N ARG A 180 -2.80 1.90 -15.99
CA ARG A 180 -2.36 2.50 -17.26
C ARG A 180 -1.24 1.71 -17.93
N ASN A 181 -0.32 1.18 -17.14
CA ASN A 181 0.82 0.39 -17.64
C ASN A 181 0.50 -1.09 -17.83
N GLY A 182 -0.73 -1.53 -17.56
CA GLY A 182 -1.12 -2.94 -17.69
C GLY A 182 -0.43 -3.88 -16.69
N THR A 183 0.03 -3.34 -15.57
CA THR A 183 0.76 -4.07 -14.53
C THR A 183 -0.05 -4.20 -13.24
N ARG A 184 -1.38 -4.36 -13.34
CA ARG A 184 -2.20 -4.60 -12.14
C ARG A 184 -1.62 -5.75 -11.35
N PRO A 185 -1.26 -5.54 -10.08
CA PRO A 185 -0.59 -6.59 -9.32
C PRO A 185 -1.54 -7.73 -9.01
N HIS A 186 -1.00 -8.93 -9.00
CA HIS A 186 -1.61 -10.10 -8.37
C HIS A 186 -1.29 -10.10 -6.87
N GLY A 187 -1.76 -11.13 -6.14
CA GLY A 187 -1.47 -11.21 -4.71
C GLY A 187 -1.97 -12.50 -4.07
N ASN A 188 -1.81 -12.60 -2.76
CA ASN A 188 -2.35 -13.71 -1.99
C ASN A 188 -3.87 -13.58 -1.83
N THR A 189 -4.63 -13.97 -2.84
CA THR A 189 -6.09 -13.97 -2.87
C THR A 189 -6.69 -15.35 -2.64
N GLY A 190 -5.85 -16.36 -2.40
CA GLY A 190 -6.30 -17.72 -2.15
C GLY A 190 -5.25 -18.62 -1.52
N ASP A 191 -5.25 -18.78 -0.18
CA ASP A 191 -4.44 -19.75 0.55
C ASP A 191 -2.94 -19.74 0.16
N GLY A 192 -2.34 -18.56 0.15
CA GLY A 192 -0.91 -18.37 -0.15
C GLY A 192 -0.58 -18.29 -1.65
N CYS A 193 -1.59 -18.17 -2.51
CA CYS A 193 -1.41 -18.04 -3.95
C CYS A 193 -2.40 -17.02 -4.54
N TYR A 194 -2.16 -16.67 -5.80
CA TYR A 194 -3.15 -15.94 -6.59
C TYR A 194 -4.24 -16.90 -7.08
N HIS A 195 -5.52 -16.62 -6.81
CA HIS A 195 -6.63 -17.55 -7.09
C HIS A 195 -6.79 -17.89 -8.57
N ARG A 196 -6.43 -16.99 -9.49
CA ARG A 196 -6.51 -17.21 -10.96
C ARG A 196 -5.26 -17.87 -11.54
N ALA A 197 -4.12 -17.86 -10.78
CA ALA A 197 -2.85 -18.46 -11.18
C ALA A 197 -2.19 -19.12 -9.97
N THR A 198 -2.66 -20.28 -9.57
CA THR A 198 -2.28 -20.97 -8.31
C THR A 198 -0.81 -21.40 -8.24
N TYR A 199 -0.08 -21.32 -9.35
CA TYR A 199 1.38 -21.46 -9.37
C TYR A 199 2.13 -20.23 -8.85
N GLU A 200 1.49 -19.05 -8.84
CA GLU A 200 2.02 -17.85 -8.21
C GLU A 200 1.78 -17.92 -6.70
N ARG A 201 2.83 -18.14 -5.95
CA ARG A 201 2.76 -18.38 -4.51
C ARG A 201 3.76 -17.54 -3.74
N GLY A 202 3.35 -17.10 -2.55
CA GLY A 202 4.24 -16.58 -1.52
C GLY A 202 4.68 -17.65 -0.53
N LEU A 203 5.70 -17.35 0.26
CA LEU A 203 6.16 -18.21 1.35
C LEU A 203 5.24 -18.06 2.56
N PRO A 204 4.72 -19.16 3.13
CA PRO A 204 3.81 -19.09 4.27
C PRO A 204 4.44 -18.37 5.47
N ALA A 205 3.70 -17.39 6.02
CA ALA A 205 3.99 -16.77 7.31
C ALA A 205 3.20 -17.45 8.44
N THR A 206 1.92 -17.73 8.16
CA THR A 206 1.06 -18.49 9.08
C THR A 206 0.32 -19.58 8.32
N MET A 207 0.14 -20.72 8.99
CA MET A 207 -0.59 -21.86 8.45
C MET A 207 -1.83 -22.11 9.33
N PHE A 208 -2.99 -22.26 8.69
CA PHE A 208 -4.21 -22.72 9.34
C PHE A 208 -4.77 -23.93 8.59
N CYS A 209 -5.03 -25.03 9.29
CA CYS A 209 -5.53 -26.27 8.69
C CYS A 209 -4.73 -26.73 7.45
N ARG A 210 -3.40 -26.62 7.48
CA ARG A 210 -2.47 -26.92 6.38
C ARG A 210 -2.56 -25.99 5.16
N ARG A 211 -3.27 -24.87 5.27
CA ARG A 211 -3.34 -23.83 4.24
C ARG A 211 -2.55 -22.61 4.64
N ALA A 212 -1.85 -22.00 3.72
CA ALA A 212 -1.13 -20.76 3.96
C ALA A 212 -2.15 -19.61 4.05
N HIS A 213 -2.50 -19.20 5.25
CA HIS A 213 -3.43 -18.09 5.45
C HIS A 213 -2.76 -16.74 5.17
N LEU A 214 -1.54 -16.56 5.67
CA LEU A 214 -0.71 -15.41 5.39
C LEU A 214 0.61 -15.83 4.75
N VAL A 215 1.13 -14.99 3.88
CA VAL A 215 2.47 -15.13 3.32
C VAL A 215 3.41 -14.07 3.89
N LYS A 216 4.70 -14.35 3.85
CA LYS A 216 5.73 -13.40 4.24
C LYS A 216 5.77 -12.24 3.26
N THR A 217 5.97 -11.03 3.75
CA THR A 217 6.01 -9.80 2.95
C THR A 217 7.06 -9.90 1.84
N GLY A 218 6.68 -9.54 0.61
CA GLY A 218 7.54 -9.58 -0.57
C GLY A 218 7.98 -10.97 -1.00
N SER A 219 7.34 -12.04 -0.52
CA SER A 219 7.72 -13.41 -0.90
C SER A 219 7.01 -13.93 -2.16
N GLY A 220 6.07 -13.16 -2.70
CA GLY A 220 5.39 -13.49 -3.94
C GLY A 220 6.26 -13.23 -5.18
N PRO A 221 5.84 -13.70 -6.37
CA PRO A 221 6.52 -13.39 -7.62
C PRO A 221 6.40 -11.91 -7.99
N VAL A 222 7.21 -11.46 -8.95
CA VAL A 222 7.22 -10.05 -9.39
C VAL A 222 5.87 -9.54 -9.93
N THR A 223 5.01 -10.44 -10.38
CA THR A 223 3.63 -10.13 -10.77
C THR A 223 2.76 -9.62 -9.61
N TRP A 224 3.23 -9.81 -8.35
CA TRP A 224 2.57 -9.27 -7.16
C TRP A 224 3.04 -7.84 -6.82
N ASN A 225 3.99 -7.30 -7.57
CA ASN A 225 4.45 -5.93 -7.42
C ASN A 225 3.68 -5.00 -8.37
N HIS A 226 3.41 -3.77 -7.95
CA HIS A 226 2.59 -2.79 -8.70
C HIS A 226 3.05 -2.55 -10.15
N ASN A 227 4.32 -2.74 -10.44
CA ASN A 227 4.94 -2.50 -11.75
C ASN A 227 5.48 -3.78 -12.41
N HIS A 228 5.15 -4.94 -11.90
CA HIS A 228 5.67 -6.25 -12.30
C HIS A 228 7.21 -6.29 -12.36
N ASN A 229 7.87 -5.48 -11.54
CA ASN A 229 9.31 -5.44 -11.40
C ASN A 229 9.73 -5.69 -9.95
N ALA A 230 10.87 -6.29 -9.75
CA ALA A 230 11.40 -6.61 -8.43
C ALA A 230 11.58 -5.39 -7.51
N SER A 231 11.81 -4.20 -8.05
CA SER A 231 11.89 -2.95 -7.28
C SER A 231 10.53 -2.31 -6.94
N GLY A 232 9.42 -2.88 -7.41
CA GLY A 232 8.07 -2.35 -7.17
C GLY A 232 7.58 -2.52 -5.74
N ILE A 233 6.46 -1.88 -5.42
CA ILE A 233 5.72 -2.06 -4.16
C ILE A 233 5.07 -3.43 -4.21
N ALA A 234 5.32 -4.27 -3.22
CA ALA A 234 4.83 -5.64 -3.12
C ALA A 234 3.52 -5.73 -2.33
N ASP A 235 2.75 -6.78 -2.62
CA ASP A 235 1.62 -7.23 -1.83
C ASP A 235 0.45 -6.24 -1.71
N LEU A 236 0.28 -5.31 -2.68
CA LEU A 236 -0.84 -4.36 -2.70
C LEU A 236 -2.21 -5.03 -2.95
N VAL A 237 -2.22 -6.28 -3.39
CA VAL A 237 -3.45 -7.06 -3.63
C VAL A 237 -3.45 -8.31 -2.77
N GLY A 238 -4.56 -8.58 -2.12
CA GLY A 238 -4.72 -9.72 -1.24
C GLY A 238 -3.91 -9.56 0.07
N LEU A 239 -3.43 -10.63 0.62
CA LEU A 239 -2.74 -10.76 1.89
C LEU A 239 -3.61 -10.29 3.07
N MET A 240 -3.97 -9.03 3.17
CA MET A 240 -4.88 -8.43 4.16
C MET A 240 -5.41 -7.07 3.71
N PHE A 241 -6.41 -6.57 4.41
CA PHE A 241 -6.88 -5.19 4.23
C PHE A 241 -5.86 -4.19 4.73
N GLU A 242 -5.70 -3.12 3.98
CA GLU A 242 -4.85 -2.00 4.35
C GLU A 242 -5.69 -0.78 4.70
N TRP A 243 -5.37 -0.14 5.83
CA TRP A 243 -5.90 1.16 6.16
C TRP A 243 -5.22 2.25 5.34
N VAL A 244 -6.01 3.13 4.74
CA VAL A 244 -5.52 4.34 4.05
C VAL A 244 -6.09 5.59 4.72
N GLY A 245 -5.28 6.64 4.80
CA GLY A 245 -5.68 7.93 5.37
C GLY A 245 -6.21 8.89 4.31
N GLY A 246 -7.00 9.89 4.74
CA GLY A 246 -7.39 11.01 3.88
C GLY A 246 -8.70 10.83 3.09
N LEU A 247 -9.34 9.66 3.15
CA LEU A 247 -10.69 9.41 2.66
C LEU A 247 -11.51 8.78 3.77
N ARG A 248 -12.76 9.18 3.92
CA ARG A 248 -13.72 8.53 4.81
C ARG A 248 -15.15 8.69 4.33
N LEU A 249 -16.03 7.84 4.86
CA LEU A 249 -17.48 8.05 4.83
C LEU A 249 -17.94 8.48 6.23
N MET A 250 -18.57 9.65 6.31
CA MET A 250 -19.19 10.15 7.54
C MET A 250 -20.68 10.30 7.30
N ASP A 251 -21.49 9.48 7.99
CA ASP A 251 -22.94 9.40 7.76
C ASP A 251 -23.29 9.21 6.26
N GLY A 252 -22.50 8.39 5.56
CA GLY A 252 -22.62 8.15 4.13
C GLY A 252 -22.02 9.21 3.23
N VAL A 253 -21.62 10.37 3.76
CA VAL A 253 -21.02 11.46 2.98
C VAL A 253 -19.57 11.17 2.67
N PHE A 254 -19.17 11.28 1.40
CA PHE A 254 -17.77 11.23 1.01
C PHE A 254 -17.02 12.46 1.51
N GLN A 255 -15.98 12.21 2.29
CA GLN A 255 -15.10 13.27 2.79
C GLN A 255 -13.65 12.93 2.52
N ILE A 256 -12.90 13.93 2.09
CA ILE A 256 -11.46 13.84 1.88
C ILE A 256 -10.71 14.90 2.67
N ILE A 257 -9.43 14.66 2.89
CA ILE A 257 -8.47 15.71 3.23
C ILE A 257 -7.83 16.15 1.91
N PRO A 258 -7.97 17.43 1.49
CA PRO A 258 -7.57 17.90 0.17
C PRO A 258 -6.09 17.65 -0.13
N HIS A 259 -5.78 17.46 -1.40
CA HIS A 259 -4.45 17.13 -1.88
C HIS A 259 -3.91 15.87 -1.18
N ASN A 260 -2.65 15.89 -0.78
CA ASN A 260 -2.05 14.88 0.08
C ASN A 260 -1.77 15.42 1.49
N ASP A 261 -2.59 16.36 1.99
CA ASP A 261 -2.42 16.91 3.34
C ASP A 261 -2.66 15.87 4.44
N ALA A 262 -3.25 14.71 4.09
CA ALA A 262 -3.33 13.56 4.98
C ALA A 262 -1.94 13.00 5.37
N ALA A 263 -0.89 13.35 4.61
CA ALA A 263 0.51 13.01 4.90
C ALA A 263 1.20 13.95 5.91
N LEU A 264 0.53 15.00 6.38
CA LEU A 264 1.10 15.92 7.35
C LEU A 264 1.32 15.24 8.69
N TYR A 265 2.41 15.63 9.36
CA TYR A 265 2.75 15.14 10.70
C TYR A 265 1.92 15.88 11.75
N ASP A 266 0.71 15.38 12.00
CA ASP A 266 -0.22 15.90 12.99
C ASP A 266 -1.08 14.74 13.54
N GLU A 267 -1.00 14.48 14.84
CA GLU A 267 -1.73 13.42 15.52
C GLU A 267 -3.26 13.62 15.53
N ASN A 268 -3.72 14.83 15.27
CA ASN A 268 -5.15 15.16 15.25
C ASN A 268 -5.72 15.21 13.82
N LEU A 269 -4.88 15.11 12.80
CA LEU A 269 -5.24 15.32 11.42
C LEU A 269 -6.36 14.39 10.94
N LEU A 270 -6.20 13.10 11.22
CA LEU A 270 -7.12 12.05 10.76
C LEU A 270 -8.22 11.71 11.77
N LYS A 271 -8.31 12.44 12.90
CA LYS A 271 -9.37 12.24 13.89
C LYS A 271 -10.74 12.60 13.32
N ILE A 272 -11.76 12.00 13.94
CA ILE A 272 -13.16 12.17 13.51
C ILE A 272 -13.62 13.64 13.55
N ASP A 273 -13.14 14.42 14.51
CA ASP A 273 -13.48 15.82 14.75
C ASP A 273 -12.51 16.81 14.06
N SER A 274 -11.55 16.31 13.27
CA SER A 274 -10.63 17.17 12.52
C SER A 274 -11.40 18.10 11.57
N ARG A 275 -11.04 19.38 11.60
CA ARG A 275 -11.62 20.41 10.71
C ARG A 275 -11.00 20.39 9.29
N ARG A 276 -10.09 19.48 9.02
CA ARG A 276 -9.45 19.33 7.71
C ARG A 276 -10.32 18.56 6.70
N TRP A 277 -11.26 17.76 7.20
CA TRP A 277 -12.18 17.02 6.33
C TRP A 277 -13.08 17.94 5.52
N ARG A 278 -13.22 17.63 4.24
CA ARG A 278 -14.08 18.30 3.27
C ARG A 278 -14.99 17.30 2.58
N ALA A 279 -16.26 17.64 2.45
CA ALA A 279 -17.20 16.86 1.68
C ALA A 279 -17.05 17.15 0.19
N VAL A 280 -17.22 16.13 -0.64
CA VAL A 280 -17.24 16.27 -2.11
C VAL A 280 -18.65 16.62 -2.54
N THR A 281 -18.82 17.67 -3.33
CA THR A 281 -20.12 18.10 -3.85
C THR A 281 -20.42 17.50 -5.22
N THR A 282 -21.66 17.56 -5.67
CA THR A 282 -22.12 17.03 -6.97
C THR A 282 -21.48 17.72 -8.17
N ASP A 283 -21.03 18.95 -8.01
CA ASP A 283 -20.36 19.76 -9.02
C ASP A 283 -18.83 19.68 -8.91
N GLY A 284 -18.30 18.79 -8.07
CA GLY A 284 -16.89 18.51 -7.98
C GLY A 284 -16.09 19.48 -7.11
N TYR A 285 -16.76 20.30 -6.32
CA TYR A 285 -16.08 21.18 -5.35
C TYR A 285 -15.96 20.51 -3.98
N LEU A 286 -15.19 21.13 -3.11
CA LEU A 286 -15.03 20.72 -1.72
C LEU A 286 -15.77 21.68 -0.80
N ALA A 287 -16.63 21.13 0.04
CA ALA A 287 -17.45 21.87 1.00
C ALA A 287 -17.21 21.44 2.45
N ALA A 288 -17.68 22.22 3.40
CA ALA A 288 -17.68 21.81 4.79
C ALA A 288 -18.69 20.65 5.03
N HIS A 289 -18.47 19.89 6.11
CA HIS A 289 -19.43 18.84 6.49
C HIS A 289 -20.79 19.48 6.82
N GLY A 290 -21.86 18.87 6.31
CA GLY A 290 -23.23 19.34 6.51
C GLY A 290 -23.74 20.31 5.43
N GLU A 291 -22.90 20.71 4.47
CA GLU A 291 -23.36 21.47 3.31
C GLU A 291 -24.31 20.64 2.42
N LEU A 292 -25.15 21.33 1.68
CA LEU A 292 -26.08 20.71 0.72
C LEU A 292 -25.34 20.19 -0.52
N ASN A 293 -25.99 19.30 -1.25
CA ASN A 293 -25.51 18.75 -2.52
C ASN A 293 -24.16 18.02 -2.42
N THR A 294 -23.89 17.40 -1.27
CA THR A 294 -22.71 16.54 -1.11
C THR A 294 -22.98 15.13 -1.61
N LEU A 295 -21.94 14.50 -2.16
CA LEU A 295 -22.00 13.11 -2.61
C LEU A 295 -22.10 12.16 -1.42
N LYS A 296 -23.02 11.21 -1.52
CA LYS A 296 -23.25 10.17 -0.50
C LYS A 296 -23.30 8.80 -1.15
N VAL A 297 -22.86 7.80 -0.44
CA VAL A 297 -23.07 6.41 -0.84
C VAL A 297 -24.42 5.95 -0.34
N ASP A 298 -25.31 5.59 -1.24
CA ASP A 298 -26.71 5.21 -0.98
C ASP A 298 -26.96 3.69 -1.10
N GLY A 299 -25.96 2.87 -0.89
CA GLY A 299 -26.06 1.43 -0.98
C GLY A 299 -25.43 0.87 -2.26
N THR A 300 -25.86 -0.33 -2.65
CA THR A 300 -25.38 -1.03 -3.82
C THR A 300 -26.52 -1.47 -4.72
N VAL A 301 -26.22 -1.76 -5.99
CA VAL A 301 -27.19 -2.33 -6.94
C VAL A 301 -27.05 -3.86 -6.93
N PRO A 302 -28.03 -4.62 -6.44
CA PRO A 302 -27.99 -6.07 -6.44
C PRO A 302 -27.75 -6.62 -7.87
N GLY A 303 -26.82 -7.57 -7.99
CA GLY A 303 -26.50 -8.22 -9.27
C GLY A 303 -25.71 -7.38 -10.27
N ASP A 304 -25.28 -6.17 -9.89
CA ASP A 304 -24.45 -5.28 -10.72
C ASP A 304 -22.99 -5.31 -10.27
N ALA A 305 -22.48 -6.48 -9.96
CA ALA A 305 -21.07 -6.67 -9.63
C ALA A 305 -20.20 -6.57 -10.90
N LEU A 306 -18.99 -6.02 -10.75
CA LEU A 306 -18.03 -5.93 -11.84
C LEU A 306 -17.38 -7.28 -12.16
N GLU A 307 -17.34 -8.18 -11.19
CA GLU A 307 -16.83 -9.54 -11.32
C GLU A 307 -17.84 -10.55 -10.77
N GLU A 308 -17.89 -11.75 -11.37
CA GLU A 308 -18.90 -12.79 -11.06
C GLU A 308 -18.85 -13.31 -9.62
N ASP A 309 -17.71 -13.23 -8.96
CA ASP A 309 -17.49 -13.71 -7.59
C ASP A 309 -17.74 -12.66 -6.51
N HIS A 310 -18.13 -11.43 -6.89
CA HIS A 310 -18.47 -10.38 -5.95
C HIS A 310 -19.94 -10.46 -5.53
N LEU A 311 -20.16 -10.52 -4.23
CA LEU A 311 -21.49 -10.66 -3.64
C LEU A 311 -22.31 -9.38 -3.67
N LEU A 312 -21.64 -8.23 -3.67
CA LEU A 312 -22.27 -6.92 -3.68
C LEU A 312 -22.11 -6.25 -5.05
N GLY A 313 -23.16 -5.56 -5.47
CA GLY A 313 -23.09 -4.72 -6.64
C GLY A 313 -22.28 -3.44 -6.41
N ARG A 314 -22.06 -2.68 -7.48
CA ARG A 314 -21.36 -1.40 -7.39
C ARG A 314 -22.08 -0.41 -6.47
N PRO A 315 -21.34 0.38 -5.70
CA PRO A 315 -21.93 1.43 -4.85
C PRO A 315 -22.66 2.47 -5.70
N VAL A 316 -23.81 2.89 -5.21
CA VAL A 316 -24.58 3.98 -5.81
C VAL A 316 -24.23 5.29 -5.11
N VAL A 317 -23.85 6.29 -5.87
CA VAL A 317 -23.60 7.65 -5.39
C VAL A 317 -24.85 8.50 -5.63
N SER A 318 -25.32 9.17 -4.61
CA SER A 318 -26.51 10.01 -4.59
C SER A 318 -26.26 11.28 -3.76
N THR A 319 -27.23 12.18 -3.76
CA THR A 319 -27.29 13.32 -2.83
C THR A 319 -28.11 13.00 -1.58
N GLU A 320 -28.85 11.90 -1.59
CA GLU A 320 -29.72 11.46 -0.49
C GLU A 320 -29.38 10.02 -0.08
N LEU A 321 -29.72 9.66 1.14
CA LEU A 321 -29.53 8.31 1.67
C LEU A 321 -30.92 7.65 1.81
N ASN A 322 -31.37 6.98 0.76
CA ASN A 322 -32.63 6.25 0.70
C ASN A 322 -32.46 4.77 1.03
N ASN A 323 -31.31 4.19 0.68
CA ASN A 323 -31.00 2.78 0.91
C ASN A 323 -29.66 2.64 1.66
N ARG A 324 -29.76 2.57 2.99
CA ARG A 324 -28.57 2.40 3.86
C ARG A 324 -28.21 0.93 4.12
N SER A 325 -28.80 -0.02 3.40
CA SER A 325 -28.60 -1.44 3.70
C SER A 325 -27.15 -1.88 3.67
N TYR A 326 -26.33 -1.24 2.85
CA TYR A 326 -24.91 -1.54 2.77
C TYR A 326 -24.10 -0.92 3.93
N LEU A 327 -24.52 0.21 4.50
CA LEU A 327 -23.77 0.94 5.54
C LEU A 327 -23.87 0.28 6.93
N GLY A 328 -24.83 -0.59 7.14
CA GLY A 328 -25.08 -1.22 8.44
C GLY A 328 -25.01 -2.74 8.44
N ALA A 329 -24.75 -3.35 7.35
CA ALA A 329 -25.22 -4.69 7.11
C ALA A 329 -24.19 -5.79 7.19
N HIS A 330 -23.32 -5.77 8.12
CA HIS A 330 -22.47 -6.96 8.36
C HIS A 330 -23.06 -7.81 9.49
N THR A 331 -24.36 -8.08 9.40
CA THR A 331 -25.07 -8.92 10.40
C THR A 331 -24.85 -10.41 10.18
N ASP A 332 -24.31 -10.81 9.01
CA ASP A 332 -24.11 -12.21 8.63
C ASP A 332 -22.63 -12.64 8.62
N GLY A 333 -21.71 -11.76 9.01
CA GLY A 333 -20.28 -12.05 8.95
C GLY A 333 -19.67 -11.97 7.54
N ASN A 334 -20.46 -11.79 6.49
CA ASN A 334 -19.99 -11.46 5.17
C ASN A 334 -19.72 -9.96 5.10
N GLN A 335 -18.48 -9.59 5.19
CA GLN A 335 -18.06 -8.23 4.91
C GLN A 335 -18.20 -8.03 3.40
N GLY A 336 -19.13 -7.20 3.02
CA GLY A 336 -19.26 -6.82 1.63
C GLY A 336 -18.03 -6.05 1.19
N TYR A 337 -17.31 -6.62 0.26
CA TYR A 337 -16.22 -5.94 -0.39
C TYR A 337 -16.79 -5.06 -1.49
N LEU A 338 -16.50 -3.78 -1.43
CA LEU A 338 -16.77 -2.87 -2.52
C LEU A 338 -15.56 -2.88 -3.45
N ASP A 339 -15.48 -3.91 -4.27
CA ASP A 339 -14.40 -4.07 -5.24
C ASP A 339 -14.66 -3.25 -6.49
N CYS A 340 -14.78 -1.94 -6.33
CA CYS A 340 -14.80 -1.05 -7.48
C CYS A 340 -13.90 0.15 -7.22
N GLN A 341 -13.31 0.67 -8.28
CA GLN A 341 -12.64 1.96 -8.25
C GLN A 341 -13.69 3.07 -8.20
N PHE A 342 -13.32 4.25 -7.74
CA PHE A 342 -14.23 5.39 -7.74
C PHE A 342 -14.74 5.76 -9.14
N CYS A 343 -13.94 5.50 -10.19
CA CYS A 343 -14.40 5.68 -11.56
C CYS A 343 -15.49 4.69 -11.99
N ASP A 344 -15.70 3.62 -11.24
CA ASP A 344 -16.68 2.58 -11.51
C ASP A 344 -17.95 2.73 -10.64
N LEU A 345 -18.00 3.75 -9.78
CA LEU A 345 -19.19 4.08 -9.00
C LEU A 345 -20.40 4.33 -9.91
N LYS A 346 -21.58 3.96 -9.47
CA LYS A 346 -22.84 4.19 -10.17
C LYS A 346 -23.49 5.49 -9.71
N ALA A 347 -23.89 6.35 -10.63
CA ALA A 347 -24.70 7.50 -10.28
C ALA A 347 -26.18 7.08 -10.09
N ALA A 348 -26.85 7.69 -9.13
CA ALA A 348 -28.31 7.62 -9.01
C ALA A 348 -28.98 8.24 -10.27
N ASP A 349 -30.22 7.86 -10.52
CA ASP A 349 -30.98 8.35 -11.68
C ASP A 349 -31.02 9.89 -11.70
N GLY A 350 -30.67 10.45 -12.86
CA GLY A 350 -30.66 11.90 -13.09
C GLY A 350 -29.42 12.62 -12.53
N MET A 351 -28.39 11.90 -12.07
CA MET A 351 -27.16 12.44 -11.54
C MET A 351 -25.94 11.99 -12.35
N GLU A 352 -24.92 12.82 -12.41
CA GLU A 352 -23.60 12.47 -12.92
C GLU A 352 -22.58 12.50 -11.80
N ILE A 353 -21.62 11.58 -11.83
CA ILE A 353 -20.49 11.57 -10.90
C ILE A 353 -19.45 12.58 -11.40
N PRO A 354 -19.11 13.62 -10.63
CA PRO A 354 -18.12 14.59 -11.06
C PRO A 354 -16.74 13.97 -11.23
N GLU A 355 -15.94 14.51 -12.14
CA GLU A 355 -14.58 14.03 -12.43
C GLU A 355 -13.70 13.97 -11.17
N LEU A 356 -13.84 14.95 -10.24
CA LEU A 356 -13.12 14.93 -8.98
C LEU A 356 -13.40 13.63 -8.20
N ALA A 357 -14.65 13.17 -8.15
CA ALA A 357 -14.97 11.93 -7.44
C ALA A 357 -14.37 10.69 -8.13
N LYS A 358 -14.28 10.69 -9.45
CA LYS A 358 -13.72 9.58 -10.23
C LYS A 358 -12.20 9.39 -10.01
N ILE A 359 -11.52 10.41 -9.53
CA ILE A 359 -10.07 10.39 -9.27
C ILE A 359 -9.71 10.20 -7.80
N LEU A 360 -10.69 10.01 -6.93
CA LEU A 360 -10.45 9.85 -5.49
C LEU A 360 -10.00 8.45 -5.07
N GLY A 361 -10.14 7.42 -5.90
CA GLY A 361 -9.70 6.10 -5.52
C GLY A 361 -10.17 4.93 -6.37
#